data_14837a5f78ab9f63cd398774fc453bac
#
_entry.id   14837a5f78ab9f63cd398774fc453bac
#
_cell.length_a   1.000
_cell.length_b   1.000
_cell.length_c   1.000
_cell.angle_alpha   90.00
_cell.angle_beta   90.00
_cell.angle_gamma   90.00
#
_symmetry.space_group_name_H-M   'P 1'
#
loop_
_entity.id
_entity.type
_entity.pdbx_description
1 polymer ?
#
loop_
_entity_poly.entity_id
_entity_poly.type
_entity_poly.pdbx_seq_one_letter_code
_entity_poly.pdbx_strand_id
1 'polypeptide(L)'
;INTEEGREALNRLVRNVDLVVINAPERQMKPLGLDEDTLQAINPGVLFCRLDCFGGPMPAKKTNYIGYDDVIQANSGIMSRFGGIETPEEHAHLGTLDVNCGFAGGLAMAVALYNKAKTGGVSRARTSLSAVTNLAQLPFCFDYAGLEDFNEPSGREIMGNHELSHFYQTSDDWIFLDANATDLVTLETIYGLQGINATEDIGVFLTVAFQQASAQ
;
A
#
# COMPACT_ATOMS: atom_id res chain seq x y z
N ILE A 1 31.60 7.25 -4.45
CA ILE A 1 31.00 8.48 -5.04
C ILE A 1 31.66 9.75 -4.45
N ASN A 2 32.17 9.69 -3.20
CA ASN A 2 32.77 10.84 -2.53
C ASN A 2 34.22 11.12 -2.96
N THR A 3 34.84 10.26 -3.75
CA THR A 3 36.16 10.42 -4.33
C THR A 3 36.06 10.73 -5.82
N GLU A 4 37.13 11.25 -6.43
CA GLU A 4 37.19 11.54 -7.85
C GLU A 4 37.06 10.26 -8.69
N GLU A 5 37.76 9.20 -8.31
CA GLU A 5 37.66 7.89 -8.97
C GLU A 5 36.23 7.30 -8.86
N GLY A 6 35.57 7.48 -7.72
CA GLY A 6 34.20 7.05 -7.52
C GLY A 6 33.22 7.80 -8.43
N ARG A 7 33.41 9.10 -8.62
CA ARG A 7 32.61 9.92 -9.55
C ARG A 7 32.86 9.52 -11.00
N GLU A 8 34.12 9.30 -11.40
CA GLU A 8 34.43 8.80 -12.73
C GLU A 8 33.80 7.42 -13.01
N ALA A 9 33.81 6.52 -12.00
CA ALA A 9 33.15 5.22 -12.12
C ALA A 9 31.64 5.39 -12.33
N LEU A 10 30.99 6.25 -11.53
CA LEU A 10 29.57 6.58 -11.69
C LEU A 10 29.28 7.15 -13.09
N ASN A 11 30.08 8.12 -13.54
CA ASN A 11 29.89 8.72 -14.86
C ASN A 11 30.02 7.69 -16.00
N ARG A 12 30.92 6.72 -15.85
CA ARG A 12 31.04 5.60 -16.82
C ARG A 12 29.80 4.72 -16.82
N LEU A 13 29.24 4.44 -15.64
CA LEU A 13 27.98 3.67 -15.53
C LEU A 13 26.82 4.42 -16.17
N VAL A 14 26.64 5.70 -15.85
CA VAL A 14 25.53 6.52 -16.36
C VAL A 14 25.54 6.61 -17.88
N ARG A 15 26.71 6.66 -18.51
CA ARG A 15 26.81 6.65 -19.98
C ARG A 15 26.28 5.39 -20.64
N ASN A 16 26.20 4.27 -19.90
CA ASN A 16 25.91 2.94 -20.44
C ASN A 16 24.60 2.36 -19.92
N VAL A 17 23.77 3.13 -19.21
CA VAL A 17 22.48 2.69 -18.72
C VAL A 17 21.34 3.49 -19.36
N ASP A 18 20.19 2.86 -19.50
CA ASP A 18 18.99 3.50 -20.04
C ASP A 18 18.19 4.25 -18.97
N LEU A 19 18.37 3.88 -17.70
CA LEU A 19 17.57 4.39 -16.60
C LEU A 19 18.37 4.40 -15.30
N VAL A 20 18.20 5.47 -14.51
CA VAL A 20 18.73 5.61 -13.16
C VAL A 20 17.56 5.74 -12.19
N VAL A 21 17.54 4.94 -11.14
CA VAL A 21 16.52 4.95 -10.06
C VAL A 21 17.15 5.45 -8.77
N ILE A 22 16.51 6.42 -8.12
CA ILE A 22 17.02 6.99 -6.86
C ILE A 22 15.87 7.19 -5.87
N ASN A 23 16.09 6.79 -4.61
CA ASN A 23 15.18 7.03 -3.51
C ASN A 23 15.70 8.05 -2.47
N ALA A 24 16.75 8.80 -2.81
CA ALA A 24 17.33 9.81 -1.94
C ALA A 24 16.60 11.16 -2.05
N PRO A 25 16.54 11.96 -0.95
CA PRO A 25 16.04 13.33 -1.02
C PRO A 25 16.91 14.22 -1.93
N GLU A 26 16.30 15.21 -2.56
CA GLU A 26 16.97 16.11 -3.51
C GLU A 26 18.23 16.79 -2.95
N ARG A 27 18.17 17.20 -1.68
CA ARG A 27 19.31 17.79 -0.96
C ARG A 27 20.54 16.87 -0.88
N GLN A 28 20.34 15.55 -0.96
CA GLN A 28 21.43 14.57 -0.95
C GLN A 28 21.92 14.25 -2.35
N MET A 29 21.05 14.30 -3.35
CA MET A 29 21.37 13.98 -4.73
C MET A 29 22.30 15.02 -5.38
N LYS A 30 21.95 16.30 -5.24
CA LYS A 30 22.66 17.40 -5.91
C LYS A 30 24.15 17.49 -5.56
N PRO A 31 24.56 17.44 -4.28
CA PRO A 31 25.98 17.44 -3.92
C PRO A 31 26.77 16.24 -4.45
N LEU A 32 26.08 15.13 -4.72
CA LEU A 32 26.67 13.89 -5.24
C LEU A 32 26.63 13.79 -6.76
N GLY A 33 26.03 14.77 -7.46
CA GLY A 33 25.84 14.72 -8.91
C GLY A 33 24.87 13.62 -9.35
N LEU A 34 23.89 13.31 -8.52
CA LEU A 34 22.85 12.29 -8.76
C LEU A 34 21.51 12.92 -9.12
N ASP A 35 21.45 14.23 -9.25
CA ASP A 35 20.24 14.91 -9.72
C ASP A 35 20.07 14.72 -11.24
N GLU A 36 18.84 14.87 -11.69
CA GLU A 36 18.45 14.60 -13.07
C GLU A 36 19.26 15.42 -14.07
N ASP A 37 19.43 16.72 -13.83
CA ASP A 37 20.12 17.62 -14.75
C ASP A 37 21.59 17.21 -14.92
N THR A 38 22.26 16.83 -13.84
CA THR A 38 23.64 16.32 -13.87
C THR A 38 23.72 14.98 -14.63
N LEU A 39 22.81 14.06 -14.38
CA LEU A 39 22.79 12.75 -15.05
C LEU A 39 22.50 12.88 -16.54
N GLN A 40 21.56 13.75 -16.94
CA GLN A 40 21.25 14.02 -18.34
C GLN A 40 22.37 14.77 -19.08
N ALA A 41 23.16 15.58 -18.38
CA ALA A 41 24.36 16.18 -18.98
C ALA A 41 25.41 15.12 -19.32
N ILE A 42 25.48 14.00 -18.58
CA ILE A 42 26.40 12.88 -18.86
C ILE A 42 25.83 11.96 -19.95
N ASN A 43 24.54 11.67 -19.91
CA ASN A 43 23.83 10.83 -20.86
C ASN A 43 22.46 11.47 -21.19
N PRO A 44 22.33 12.22 -22.29
CA PRO A 44 21.05 12.87 -22.65
C PRO A 44 19.88 11.91 -22.87
N GLY A 45 20.17 10.63 -23.09
CA GLY A 45 19.16 9.60 -23.29
C GLY A 45 18.76 8.86 -22.00
N VAL A 46 19.35 9.16 -20.85
CA VAL A 46 19.02 8.47 -19.61
C VAL A 46 17.66 8.89 -19.06
N LEU A 47 16.84 7.93 -18.70
CA LEU A 47 15.62 8.14 -17.95
C LEU A 47 15.93 8.29 -16.46
N PHE A 48 15.26 9.20 -15.80
CA PHE A 48 15.41 9.41 -14.36
C PHE A 48 14.12 9.00 -13.64
N CYS A 49 14.25 8.04 -12.72
CA CYS A 49 13.15 7.60 -11.85
C CYS A 49 13.44 7.98 -10.42
N ARG A 50 12.49 8.68 -9.81
CA ARG A 50 12.57 9.06 -8.40
C ARG A 50 11.49 8.36 -7.59
N LEU A 51 11.91 7.69 -6.52
CA LEU A 51 11.05 7.09 -5.51
C LEU A 51 11.17 7.92 -4.23
N ASP A 52 10.13 8.68 -3.90
CA ASP A 52 10.13 9.59 -2.75
C ASP A 52 9.35 9.01 -1.56
N CYS A 53 9.50 9.63 -0.40
CA CYS A 53 8.58 9.40 0.72
C CYS A 53 7.32 10.24 0.58
N PHE A 54 7.47 11.58 0.49
CA PHE A 54 6.38 12.55 0.44
C PHE A 54 6.26 13.27 -0.89
N GLY A 55 6.90 12.77 -1.93
CA GLY A 55 6.90 13.40 -3.25
C GLY A 55 5.56 13.22 -3.96
N GLY A 56 5.38 14.01 -5.01
CA GLY A 56 4.21 14.00 -5.87
C GLY A 56 4.50 14.73 -7.17
N PRO A 57 3.54 14.85 -8.07
CA PRO A 57 3.72 15.53 -9.35
C PRO A 57 4.02 17.03 -9.17
N MET A 58 3.60 17.61 -8.06
CA MET A 58 3.85 19.02 -7.72
C MET A 58 4.69 19.13 -6.44
N PRO A 59 5.59 20.12 -6.34
CA PRO A 59 6.32 20.40 -5.10
C PRO A 59 5.35 20.72 -3.96
N ALA A 60 5.59 20.13 -2.79
CA ALA A 60 4.81 20.34 -1.58
C ALA A 60 5.75 20.59 -0.38
N LYS A 61 5.21 21.07 0.74
CA LYS A 61 6.00 21.39 1.94
C LYS A 61 6.84 20.20 2.43
N LYS A 62 6.35 18.98 2.28
CA LYS A 62 7.03 17.76 2.75
C LYS A 62 7.89 17.06 1.67
N THR A 63 7.97 17.59 0.45
CA THR A 63 8.66 16.93 -0.69
C THR A 63 10.10 16.51 -0.38
N ASN A 64 10.80 17.26 0.45
CA ASN A 64 12.18 16.99 0.82
C ASN A 64 12.35 16.42 2.24
N TYR A 65 11.25 15.97 2.85
CA TYR A 65 11.33 15.26 4.12
C TYR A 65 11.81 13.83 3.89
N ILE A 66 12.60 13.35 4.85
CA ILE A 66 12.95 11.94 4.93
C ILE A 66 11.79 11.21 5.60
N GLY A 67 11.47 10.04 5.12
CA GLY A 67 10.53 9.13 5.73
C GLY A 67 10.88 7.70 5.35
N TYR A 68 10.25 6.81 6.04
CA TYR A 68 10.28 5.37 5.82
C TYR A 68 8.83 4.88 5.79
N ASP A 69 8.63 3.62 5.54
CA ASP A 69 7.31 2.98 5.49
C ASP A 69 6.47 3.33 6.72
N ASP A 70 6.97 3.04 7.91
CA ASP A 70 6.34 3.30 9.21
C ASP A 70 5.97 4.78 9.42
N VAL A 71 6.85 5.70 9.03
CA VAL A 71 6.59 7.15 9.10
C VAL A 71 5.41 7.54 8.21
N ILE A 72 5.30 6.95 7.02
CA ILE A 72 4.19 7.23 6.11
C ILE A 72 2.91 6.56 6.59
N GLN A 73 2.96 5.34 7.12
CA GLN A 73 1.82 4.68 7.73
C GLN A 73 1.25 5.51 8.90
N ALA A 74 2.12 6.02 9.77
CA ALA A 74 1.72 6.90 10.86
C ALA A 74 1.12 8.23 10.34
N ASN A 75 1.76 8.87 9.37
CA ASN A 75 1.30 10.15 8.82
C ASN A 75 -0.02 10.05 8.05
N SER A 76 -0.36 8.88 7.52
CA SER A 76 -1.54 8.64 6.70
C SER A 76 -2.73 8.05 7.46
N GLY A 77 -2.53 7.63 8.71
CA GLY A 77 -3.56 7.03 9.54
C GLY A 77 -3.71 5.50 9.36
N ILE A 78 -2.90 4.85 8.53
CA ILE A 78 -2.95 3.38 8.36
C ILE A 78 -2.72 2.68 9.71
N MET A 79 -1.79 3.16 10.53
CA MET A 79 -1.53 2.56 11.84
C MET A 79 -2.75 2.58 12.76
N SER A 80 -3.52 3.68 12.74
CA SER A 80 -4.75 3.77 13.54
C SER A 80 -5.86 2.89 12.99
N ARG A 81 -5.92 2.68 11.67
CA ARG A 81 -6.86 1.75 11.08
C ARG A 81 -6.54 0.31 11.42
N PHE A 82 -5.28 -0.07 11.38
CA PHE A 82 -4.85 -1.44 11.64
C PHE A 82 -4.89 -1.76 13.14
N GLY A 83 -4.24 -0.96 13.98
CA GLY A 83 -4.13 -1.22 15.42
C GLY A 83 -5.25 -0.62 16.28
N GLY A 84 -6.06 0.30 15.71
CA GLY A 84 -7.03 1.10 16.46
C GLY A 84 -6.47 2.46 16.89
N ILE A 85 -7.37 3.37 17.30
CA ILE A 85 -6.99 4.74 17.71
C ILE A 85 -6.16 4.73 18.98
N GLU A 86 -6.51 3.88 19.94
CA GLU A 86 -5.85 3.80 21.25
C GLU A 86 -4.51 3.06 21.17
N THR A 87 -4.36 2.16 20.22
CA THR A 87 -3.18 1.31 20.04
C THR A 87 -2.76 1.24 18.58
N PRO A 88 -2.31 2.36 17.96
CA PRO A 88 -1.87 2.35 16.57
C PRO A 88 -0.73 1.35 16.36
N GLU A 89 -0.81 0.56 15.31
CA GLU A 89 0.20 -0.44 14.97
C GLU A 89 0.62 -0.35 13.52
N GLU A 90 1.88 -0.67 13.25
CA GLU A 90 2.41 -0.81 11.91
C GLU A 90 1.74 -2.00 11.19
N HIS A 91 1.18 -1.74 10.02
CA HIS A 91 0.65 -2.79 9.16
C HIS A 91 1.79 -3.48 8.43
N ALA A 92 2.11 -4.68 8.86
CA ALA A 92 3.20 -5.52 8.36
C ALA A 92 4.61 -4.93 8.54
N HIS A 93 5.47 -5.67 9.23
CA HIS A 93 6.88 -5.32 9.45
C HIS A 93 7.76 -5.37 8.19
N LEU A 94 7.23 -5.86 7.07
CA LEU A 94 7.98 -6.01 5.82
C LEU A 94 7.85 -4.80 4.87
N GLY A 95 7.38 -3.66 5.36
CA GLY A 95 7.31 -2.46 4.55
C GLY A 95 6.26 -2.55 3.44
N THR A 96 4.98 -2.64 3.80
CA THR A 96 3.86 -2.74 2.85
C THR A 96 3.86 -1.62 1.81
N LEU A 97 4.12 -0.38 2.25
CA LEU A 97 4.16 0.79 1.38
C LEU A 97 5.44 0.83 0.53
N ASP A 98 6.57 0.39 1.08
CA ASP A 98 7.84 0.27 0.35
C ASP A 98 7.68 -0.68 -0.84
N VAL A 99 7.09 -1.86 -0.62
CA VAL A 99 6.85 -2.85 -1.67
C VAL A 99 5.89 -2.30 -2.73
N ASN A 100 4.78 -1.70 -2.32
CA ASN A 100 3.82 -1.08 -3.25
C ASN A 100 4.45 0.09 -4.03
N CYS A 101 5.29 0.90 -3.39
CA CYS A 101 6.04 1.97 -4.04
C CYS A 101 7.04 1.40 -5.06
N GLY A 102 7.68 0.28 -4.74
CA GLY A 102 8.55 -0.46 -5.67
C GLY A 102 7.79 -0.90 -6.92
N PHE A 103 6.61 -1.51 -6.77
CA PHE A 103 5.76 -1.90 -7.92
C PHE A 103 5.28 -0.71 -8.74
N ALA A 104 4.81 0.36 -8.08
CA ALA A 104 4.40 1.58 -8.77
C ALA A 104 5.56 2.25 -9.52
N GLY A 105 6.76 2.23 -8.91
CA GLY A 105 7.99 2.69 -9.56
C GLY A 105 8.36 1.83 -10.76
N GLY A 106 8.28 0.51 -10.63
CA GLY A 106 8.50 -0.43 -11.74
C GLY A 106 7.57 -0.17 -12.92
N LEU A 107 6.29 0.06 -12.65
CA LEU A 107 5.32 0.43 -13.68
C LEU A 107 5.67 1.77 -14.34
N ALA A 108 5.99 2.80 -13.54
CA ALA A 108 6.35 4.12 -14.05
C ALA A 108 7.60 4.05 -14.95
N MET A 109 8.60 3.26 -14.56
CA MET A 109 9.80 3.01 -15.35
C MET A 109 9.50 2.28 -16.66
N ALA A 110 8.68 1.25 -16.63
CA ALA A 110 8.27 0.50 -17.82
C ALA A 110 7.53 1.39 -18.82
N VAL A 111 6.62 2.23 -18.35
CA VAL A 111 5.92 3.22 -19.20
C VAL A 111 6.88 4.23 -19.79
N ALA A 112 7.83 4.75 -19.01
CA ALA A 112 8.83 5.70 -19.50
C ALA A 112 9.76 5.09 -20.56
N LEU A 113 10.23 3.85 -20.34
CA LEU A 113 11.04 3.10 -21.32
C LEU A 113 10.26 2.80 -22.60
N TYR A 114 8.99 2.40 -22.47
CA TYR A 114 8.13 2.18 -23.64
C TYR A 114 7.94 3.47 -24.45
N ASN A 115 7.66 4.59 -23.76
CA ASN A 115 7.54 5.90 -24.43
C ASN A 115 8.84 6.29 -25.15
N LYS A 116 10.01 6.13 -24.50
CA LYS A 116 11.32 6.38 -25.12
C LYS A 116 11.52 5.51 -26.36
N ALA A 117 11.22 4.21 -26.28
CA ALA A 117 11.36 3.29 -27.41
C ALA A 117 10.45 3.68 -28.59
N LYS A 118 9.25 4.18 -28.31
CA LYS A 118 8.24 4.51 -29.32
C LYS A 118 8.42 5.88 -29.94
N THR A 119 8.86 6.88 -29.17
CA THR A 119 8.88 8.28 -29.59
C THR A 119 10.29 8.89 -29.64
N GLY A 120 11.29 8.22 -29.07
CA GLY A 120 12.62 8.80 -28.82
C GLY A 120 12.65 9.82 -27.68
N GLY A 121 11.51 10.14 -27.09
CA GLY A 121 11.39 11.14 -26.02
C GLY A 121 11.86 10.62 -24.66
N VAL A 122 12.64 11.42 -23.95
CA VAL A 122 13.06 11.15 -22.58
C VAL A 122 12.03 11.75 -21.63
N SER A 123 11.45 10.93 -20.78
CA SER A 123 10.44 11.35 -19.80
C SER A 123 10.91 11.03 -18.38
N ARG A 124 10.30 11.70 -17.40
CA ARG A 124 10.55 11.48 -15.98
C ARG A 124 9.59 10.40 -15.47
N ALA A 125 10.11 9.50 -14.64
CA ALA A 125 9.31 8.59 -13.85
C ALA A 125 9.40 9.01 -12.37
N ARG A 126 8.27 9.03 -11.68
CA ARG A 126 8.23 9.39 -10.25
C ARG A 126 7.05 8.75 -9.56
N THR A 127 7.29 8.22 -8.37
CA THR A 127 6.25 7.81 -7.42
C THR A 127 6.73 8.09 -6.00
N SER A 128 5.86 7.85 -5.02
CA SER A 128 6.22 8.03 -3.60
C SER A 128 5.42 7.11 -2.71
N LEU A 129 5.92 6.89 -1.50
CA LEU A 129 5.19 6.18 -0.46
C LEU A 129 3.83 6.83 -0.17
N SER A 130 3.78 8.16 -0.08
CA SER A 130 2.52 8.89 0.10
C SER A 130 1.53 8.68 -1.06
N ALA A 131 2.00 8.58 -2.29
CA ALA A 131 1.12 8.36 -3.44
C ALA A 131 0.49 6.97 -3.41
N VAL A 132 1.28 5.93 -3.11
CA VAL A 132 0.75 4.55 -3.01
C VAL A 132 -0.12 4.36 -1.78
N THR A 133 0.15 5.10 -0.70
CA THR A 133 -0.73 5.14 0.47
C THR A 133 -2.11 5.67 0.12
N ASN A 134 -2.20 6.76 -0.66
CA ASN A 134 -3.47 7.28 -1.13
C ASN A 134 -4.21 6.27 -2.02
N LEU A 135 -3.49 5.52 -2.83
CA LEU A 135 -4.08 4.44 -3.62
C LEU A 135 -4.62 3.31 -2.73
N ALA A 136 -3.85 2.90 -1.72
CA ALA A 136 -4.26 1.86 -0.77
C ALA A 136 -5.48 2.28 0.08
N GLN A 137 -5.63 3.58 0.33
CA GLN A 137 -6.75 4.16 1.08
C GLN A 137 -7.79 4.83 0.19
N LEU A 138 -7.84 4.48 -1.11
CA LEU A 138 -8.72 5.13 -2.08
C LEU A 138 -10.19 5.21 -1.64
N PRO A 139 -10.80 4.15 -1.05
CA PRO A 139 -12.19 4.23 -0.57
C PRO A 139 -12.44 5.33 0.46
N PHE A 140 -11.43 5.75 1.21
CA PHE A 140 -11.51 6.76 2.26
C PHE A 140 -11.13 8.18 1.78
N CYS A 141 -10.76 8.34 0.52
CA CYS A 141 -10.38 9.63 -0.06
C CYS A 141 -11.53 10.38 -0.71
N PHE A 142 -12.73 9.78 -0.74
CA PHE A 142 -13.91 10.39 -1.33
C PHE A 142 -14.80 11.01 -0.25
N ASP A 143 -15.34 12.18 -0.55
CA ASP A 143 -16.34 12.85 0.24
C ASP A 143 -17.40 13.41 -0.71
N TYR A 144 -18.67 13.01 -0.51
CA TYR A 144 -19.79 13.44 -1.33
C TYR A 144 -21.11 13.39 -0.54
N ALA A 145 -22.07 14.17 -0.95
CA ALA A 145 -23.37 14.23 -0.30
C ALA A 145 -24.08 12.87 -0.36
N GLY A 146 -24.43 12.33 0.81
CA GLY A 146 -25.05 11.00 0.96
C GLY A 146 -24.06 9.85 1.11
N LEU A 147 -22.75 10.15 1.25
CA LEU A 147 -21.79 9.14 1.67
C LEU A 147 -22.13 8.71 3.10
N GLU A 148 -22.34 7.42 3.29
CA GLU A 148 -22.47 6.85 4.64
C GLU A 148 -21.13 6.92 5.37
N ASP A 149 -21.18 7.11 6.69
CA ASP A 149 -19.98 7.08 7.52
C ASP A 149 -19.31 5.72 7.38
N PHE A 150 -18.08 5.73 6.94
CA PHE A 150 -17.29 4.52 6.83
C PHE A 150 -16.72 4.15 8.22
N ASN A 151 -17.52 3.41 8.96
CA ASN A 151 -17.20 2.95 10.32
C ASN A 151 -16.74 1.48 10.29
N GLU A 152 -15.59 1.25 9.69
CA GLU A 152 -14.98 -0.07 9.63
C GLU A 152 -14.41 -0.44 11.02
N PRO A 153 -14.68 -1.63 11.55
CA PRO A 153 -14.00 -2.09 12.75
C PRO A 153 -12.49 -2.04 12.58
N SER A 154 -11.77 -1.60 13.60
CA SER A 154 -10.32 -1.49 13.56
C SER A 154 -9.71 -2.02 14.85
N GLY A 155 -8.51 -2.56 14.74
CA GLY A 155 -7.76 -3.12 15.85
C GLY A 155 -7.35 -4.57 15.60
N ARG A 156 -6.39 -5.01 16.37
CA ARG A 156 -5.75 -6.32 16.24
C ARG A 156 -6.71 -7.50 16.45
N GLU A 157 -7.73 -7.30 17.29
CA GLU A 157 -8.70 -8.35 17.66
C GLU A 157 -9.88 -8.44 16.68
N ILE A 158 -9.85 -7.65 15.61
CA ILE A 158 -10.93 -7.66 14.62
C ILE A 158 -10.84 -8.91 13.76
N MET A 159 -11.88 -9.71 13.79
CA MET A 159 -11.99 -10.96 13.04
C MET A 159 -12.87 -10.85 11.80
N GLY A 160 -13.47 -9.69 11.55
CA GLY A 160 -14.34 -9.42 10.40
C GLY A 160 -15.09 -8.10 10.51
N ASN A 161 -15.87 -7.76 9.49
CA ASN A 161 -16.61 -6.51 9.44
C ASN A 161 -17.92 -6.55 10.23
N HIS A 162 -18.56 -7.71 10.26
CA HIS A 162 -19.80 -8.01 11.00
C HIS A 162 -19.98 -9.53 11.11
N GLU A 163 -20.98 -9.97 11.84
CA GLU A 163 -21.18 -11.39 12.18
C GLU A 163 -21.29 -12.31 10.95
N LEU A 164 -21.81 -11.82 9.82
CA LEU A 164 -21.92 -12.59 8.59
C LEU A 164 -20.70 -12.44 7.65
N SER A 165 -19.73 -11.59 8.00
CA SER A 165 -18.45 -11.47 7.28
C SER A 165 -17.32 -11.50 8.31
N HIS A 166 -16.95 -12.72 8.76
CA HIS A 166 -16.17 -12.90 9.98
C HIS A 166 -15.42 -14.24 10.00
N PHE A 167 -14.24 -14.27 10.64
CA PHE A 167 -13.53 -15.49 10.95
C PHE A 167 -14.14 -16.18 12.18
N TYR A 168 -14.45 -17.45 12.06
CA TYR A 168 -14.93 -18.29 13.15
C TYR A 168 -13.99 -19.46 13.40
N GLN A 169 -13.71 -19.72 14.67
CA GLN A 169 -12.98 -20.91 15.07
C GLN A 169 -13.92 -22.12 15.05
N THR A 170 -13.49 -23.18 14.39
CA THR A 170 -14.14 -24.50 14.42
C THR A 170 -13.50 -25.39 15.48
N SER A 171 -13.94 -26.64 15.57
CA SER A 171 -13.35 -27.61 16.51
C SER A 171 -11.89 -27.98 16.16
N ASP A 172 -11.45 -27.77 14.94
CA ASP A 172 -10.15 -28.22 14.40
C ASP A 172 -9.37 -27.15 13.63
N ASP A 173 -10.01 -26.07 13.16
CA ASP A 173 -9.36 -25.04 12.37
C ASP A 173 -10.16 -23.73 12.40
N TRP A 174 -9.98 -22.87 11.40
CA TRP A 174 -10.70 -21.62 11.21
C TRP A 174 -11.41 -21.61 9.85
N ILE A 175 -12.58 -20.99 9.82
CA ILE A 175 -13.30 -20.69 8.59
C ILE A 175 -13.55 -19.19 8.48
N PHE A 176 -13.70 -18.68 7.26
CA PHE A 176 -14.22 -17.34 7.02
C PHE A 176 -15.62 -17.46 6.43
N LEU A 177 -16.62 -16.94 7.15
CA LEU A 177 -17.97 -16.79 6.64
C LEU A 177 -18.05 -15.46 5.89
N ASP A 178 -18.56 -15.48 4.67
CA ASP A 178 -18.89 -14.26 3.91
C ASP A 178 -20.30 -14.40 3.35
N ALA A 179 -21.22 -13.75 4.01
CA ALA A 179 -22.66 -13.80 3.72
C ALA A 179 -23.30 -12.45 4.03
N ASN A 180 -24.54 -12.28 3.63
CA ASN A 180 -25.36 -11.11 3.92
C ASN A 180 -26.73 -11.52 4.50
N ALA A 181 -27.53 -10.55 4.90
CA ALA A 181 -28.82 -10.83 5.53
C ALA A 181 -29.79 -11.66 4.65
N THR A 182 -29.66 -11.57 3.33
CA THR A 182 -30.50 -12.37 2.40
C THR A 182 -30.08 -13.83 2.34
N ASP A 183 -28.85 -14.16 2.77
CA ASP A 183 -28.31 -15.52 2.75
C ASP A 183 -28.73 -16.32 3.99
N LEU A 184 -29.30 -15.67 5.01
CA LEU A 184 -29.76 -16.35 6.24
C LEU A 184 -30.73 -17.49 5.95
N VAL A 185 -31.60 -17.36 4.95
CA VAL A 185 -32.51 -18.43 4.53
C VAL A 185 -31.74 -19.65 4.02
N THR A 186 -30.63 -19.44 3.32
CA THR A 186 -29.75 -20.51 2.85
C THR A 186 -28.97 -21.12 4.00
N LEU A 187 -28.42 -20.29 4.89
CA LEU A 187 -27.69 -20.73 6.07
C LEU A 187 -28.56 -21.61 6.99
N GLU A 188 -29.86 -21.30 7.16
CA GLU A 188 -30.84 -22.09 7.91
C GLU A 188 -30.92 -23.55 7.42
N THR A 189 -30.59 -23.81 6.14
CA THR A 189 -30.65 -25.17 5.59
C THR A 189 -29.41 -26.01 5.90
N ILE A 190 -28.35 -25.36 6.37
CA ILE A 190 -27.08 -26.02 6.67
C ILE A 190 -27.17 -26.73 8.00
N TYR A 191 -26.69 -28.00 8.07
CA TYR A 191 -26.65 -28.75 9.31
C TYR A 191 -25.86 -28.02 10.39
N GLY A 192 -26.45 -27.85 11.55
CA GLY A 192 -25.88 -27.13 12.68
C GLY A 192 -26.20 -25.63 12.70
N LEU A 193 -26.76 -25.05 11.62
CA LEU A 193 -27.18 -23.64 11.58
C LEU A 193 -28.69 -23.42 11.61
N GLN A 194 -29.46 -24.48 11.85
CA GLN A 194 -30.93 -24.39 12.04
C GLN A 194 -31.25 -23.50 13.25
N GLY A 195 -32.11 -22.55 13.08
CA GLY A 195 -32.47 -21.57 14.09
C GLY A 195 -31.77 -20.24 13.98
N ILE A 196 -30.87 -20.05 13.02
CA ILE A 196 -30.16 -18.80 12.83
C ILE A 196 -31.10 -17.62 12.56
N ASN A 197 -32.22 -17.84 11.89
CA ASN A 197 -33.22 -16.80 11.61
C ASN A 197 -34.05 -16.40 12.86
N ALA A 198 -34.03 -17.21 13.91
CA ALA A 198 -34.78 -16.99 15.11
C ALA A 198 -33.95 -16.50 16.30
N THR A 199 -32.63 -16.39 16.12
CA THR A 199 -31.72 -15.91 17.17
C THR A 199 -31.72 -14.38 17.26
N GLU A 200 -31.58 -13.87 18.49
CA GLU A 200 -31.39 -12.44 18.74
C GLU A 200 -29.93 -12.00 18.51
N ASP A 201 -28.98 -12.93 18.59
CA ASP A 201 -27.54 -12.66 18.43
C ASP A 201 -26.92 -13.70 17.47
N ILE A 202 -26.81 -13.30 16.23
CA ILE A 202 -26.26 -14.13 15.17
C ILE A 202 -24.78 -14.46 15.44
N GLY A 203 -24.00 -13.52 15.95
CA GLY A 203 -22.58 -13.70 16.21
C GLY A 203 -22.30 -14.77 17.26
N VAL A 204 -23.05 -14.72 18.38
CA VAL A 204 -22.95 -15.73 19.42
C VAL A 204 -23.43 -17.08 18.91
N PHE A 205 -24.56 -17.12 18.18
CA PHE A 205 -25.09 -18.36 17.59
C PHE A 205 -24.04 -19.02 16.68
N LEU A 206 -23.49 -18.29 15.72
CA LEU A 206 -22.49 -18.80 14.78
C LEU A 206 -21.21 -19.26 15.49
N THR A 207 -20.76 -18.52 16.50
CA THR A 207 -19.59 -18.91 17.30
C THR A 207 -19.79 -20.28 17.95
N VAL A 208 -20.93 -20.50 18.57
CA VAL A 208 -21.26 -21.79 19.23
C VAL A 208 -21.41 -22.91 18.20
N ALA A 209 -22.10 -22.64 17.10
CA ALA A 209 -22.35 -23.64 16.06
C ALA A 209 -21.03 -24.11 15.40
N PHE A 210 -20.15 -23.17 15.02
CA PHE A 210 -18.89 -23.50 14.37
C PHE A 210 -17.89 -24.16 15.32
N GLN A 211 -17.84 -23.79 16.60
CA GLN A 211 -16.99 -24.49 17.57
C GLN A 211 -17.31 -25.98 17.72
N GLN A 212 -18.53 -26.40 17.39
CA GLN A 212 -18.96 -27.80 17.40
C GLN A 212 -18.76 -28.52 16.06
N ALA A 213 -18.48 -27.80 15.00
CA ALA A 213 -18.29 -28.31 13.65
C ALA A 213 -16.81 -28.42 13.29
N SER A 214 -16.47 -29.33 12.38
CA SER A 214 -15.15 -29.37 11.71
C SER A 214 -15.13 -28.39 10.54
N ALA A 215 -13.95 -27.85 10.22
CA ALA A 215 -13.74 -27.03 9.02
C ALA A 215 -13.78 -27.84 7.71
N GLN A 216 -13.86 -29.18 7.77
CA GLN A 216 -13.91 -30.12 6.63
C GLN A 216 -15.32 -30.51 6.24
#